data_6b8229289e3646cf10f693c3073071c7
#
_entry.id   6b8229289e3646cf10f693c3073071c7
#
_cell.length_a   1.000
_cell.length_b   1.000
_cell.length_c   1.000
_cell.angle_alpha   90.00
_cell.angle_beta   90.00
_cell.angle_gamma   90.00
#
_symmetry.space_group_name_H-M   'P 1'
#
loop_
_entity.id
_entity.type
_entity.pdbx_description
1 polymer ?
#
loop_
_entity_poly.entity_id
_entity_poly.type
_entity_poly.pdbx_seq_one_letter_code
_entity_poly.pdbx_strand_id
1 'polypeptide(L)'
;TIRSPPIGSVGCFEETEPMLIIKKKQDPIDTAMDESTLNPKREIKTHQPNARVVSQIQPIRVLVANAKGGCGKTTMATNIASYFATQGEGTAIVDYDPQGSSIDWLAARDPHLAKIIGISACKNQNSNSTRSYSLRVPSTTTRIILDTPAGLTGHTLSDMIQSSDFIVIPVIPSAIDIRAATGFIREVLLSRSFRSNKKPIAVVANRVKKNTLIYQKLERFLNSLNIPFITSFRDTQNYVRASEHGLGLS
;
A
#
# COMPACT_ATOMS: atom_id res chain seq x y z
N THR A 1 -16.39 22.44 54.89
CA THR A 1 -17.21 22.89 53.74
C THR A 1 -16.26 23.20 52.58
N ILE A 2 -16.01 22.24 51.71
CA ILE A 2 -15.18 22.41 50.49
C ILE A 2 -16.15 22.29 49.30
N ARG A 3 -16.32 23.39 48.58
CA ARG A 3 -17.13 23.47 47.36
C ARG A 3 -16.32 22.88 46.17
N SER A 4 -16.95 21.99 45.44
CA SER A 4 -16.48 21.46 44.16
C SER A 4 -16.67 22.50 43.05
N PRO A 5 -15.76 22.63 42.08
CA PRO A 5 -15.98 23.46 40.90
C PRO A 5 -16.84 22.73 39.85
N PRO A 6 -17.51 23.46 38.94
CA PRO A 6 -18.44 22.90 37.97
C PRO A 6 -17.73 22.21 36.80
N ILE A 7 -18.40 21.18 36.31
CA ILE A 7 -18.03 20.40 35.13
C ILE A 7 -18.12 21.27 33.89
N GLY A 8 -16.98 21.57 33.28
CA GLY A 8 -16.89 22.26 32.02
C GLY A 8 -17.23 21.33 30.84
N SER A 9 -18.00 21.87 29.91
CA SER A 9 -18.50 21.28 28.68
C SER A 9 -17.44 20.58 27.85
N VAL A 10 -17.77 19.35 27.44
CA VAL A 10 -17.03 18.57 26.44
C VAL A 10 -17.20 19.26 25.09
N GLY A 11 -16.14 19.87 24.59
CA GLY A 11 -16.08 20.37 23.23
C GLY A 11 -15.99 19.19 22.26
N CYS A 12 -16.93 19.16 21.30
CA CYS A 12 -16.85 18.29 20.14
C CYS A 12 -15.57 18.62 19.35
N PHE A 13 -14.68 17.65 19.22
CA PHE A 13 -13.61 17.70 18.23
C PHE A 13 -14.22 17.30 16.90
N GLU A 14 -14.33 18.26 15.99
CA GLU A 14 -14.57 17.99 14.58
C GLU A 14 -13.42 17.17 14.02
N GLU A 15 -13.72 15.96 13.56
CA GLU A 15 -12.84 15.14 12.76
C GLU A 15 -12.71 15.79 11.37
N THR A 16 -11.61 16.48 11.12
CA THR A 16 -11.23 16.90 9.77
C THR A 16 -10.62 15.70 9.05
N GLU A 17 -11.41 15.08 8.19
CA GLU A 17 -10.95 14.10 7.22
C GLU A 17 -9.92 14.74 6.25
N PRO A 18 -8.77 14.11 6.00
CA PRO A 18 -7.95 14.48 4.85
C PRO A 18 -8.50 13.81 3.60
N MET A 19 -9.39 14.51 2.91
CA MET A 19 -9.90 14.11 1.61
C MET A 19 -8.79 14.27 0.55
N LEU A 20 -8.13 13.18 0.21
CA LEU A 20 -7.21 13.13 -0.92
C LEU A 20 -7.99 13.00 -2.23
N ILE A 21 -8.46 14.15 -2.74
CA ILE A 21 -9.13 14.25 -4.04
C ILE A 21 -8.06 14.23 -5.14
N ILE A 22 -7.88 13.07 -5.78
CA ILE A 22 -7.19 13.01 -7.08
C ILE A 22 -8.22 13.37 -8.14
N LYS A 23 -8.30 14.66 -8.51
CA LYS A 23 -9.08 15.11 -9.67
C LYS A 23 -8.37 14.67 -10.96
N LYS A 24 -9.01 13.79 -11.73
CA LYS A 24 -8.66 13.54 -13.12
C LYS A 24 -9.01 14.79 -13.95
N LYS A 25 -8.02 15.34 -14.63
CA LYS A 25 -8.19 16.38 -15.64
C LYS A 25 -8.80 15.73 -16.89
N GLN A 26 -9.99 16.14 -17.27
CA GLN A 26 -10.59 15.85 -18.58
C GLN A 26 -10.29 17.05 -19.48
N ASP A 27 -9.60 16.79 -20.59
CA ASP A 27 -9.46 17.75 -21.65
C ASP A 27 -10.68 17.67 -22.60
N PRO A 28 -11.19 18.80 -23.10
CA PRO A 28 -12.35 18.82 -24.00
C PRO A 28 -11.94 18.49 -25.43
N ILE A 29 -12.73 17.63 -26.06
CA ILE A 29 -12.61 17.31 -27.48
C ILE A 29 -13.42 18.34 -28.25
N ASP A 30 -12.75 19.12 -29.11
CA ASP A 30 -13.34 20.05 -30.07
C ASP A 30 -14.02 19.30 -31.17
N THR A 31 -15.26 19.72 -31.44
CA THR A 31 -16.10 19.26 -32.56
C THR A 31 -15.90 20.21 -33.76
N ALA A 32 -15.42 19.70 -34.85
CA ALA A 32 -15.59 20.38 -36.14
C ALA A 32 -16.16 19.38 -37.14
N MET A 33 -17.38 19.67 -37.62
CA MET A 33 -18.04 19.02 -38.73
C MET A 33 -17.46 19.53 -40.05
N ASP A 34 -17.26 18.64 -41.00
CA ASP A 34 -17.29 18.99 -42.43
C ASP A 34 -18.11 17.95 -43.16
N GLU A 35 -19.21 18.43 -43.75
CA GLU A 35 -20.07 17.73 -44.72
C GLU A 35 -19.55 17.99 -46.11
N SER A 36 -19.15 16.96 -46.84
CA SER A 36 -19.40 16.81 -48.27
C SER A 36 -18.66 15.60 -48.85
N THR A 37 -19.36 14.61 -49.27
CA THR A 37 -19.43 14.03 -50.62
C THR A 37 -20.08 12.65 -50.61
N LEU A 38 -21.25 12.61 -51.16
CA LEU A 38 -22.00 11.40 -51.52
C LEU A 38 -21.30 10.66 -52.65
N ASN A 39 -21.06 9.36 -52.51
CA ASN A 39 -20.99 8.43 -53.63
C ASN A 39 -21.44 7.01 -53.18
N PRO A 40 -22.37 6.36 -53.94
CA PRO A 40 -23.04 5.16 -53.47
C PRO A 40 -22.42 3.88 -54.02
N LYS A 41 -22.64 2.80 -53.27
CA LYS A 41 -22.42 1.38 -53.57
C LYS A 41 -21.04 0.83 -53.22
N ARG A 42 -20.93 0.34 -52.00
CA ARG A 42 -20.13 -0.82 -51.65
C ARG A 42 -20.90 -1.69 -50.63
N GLU A 43 -20.92 -3.00 -50.90
CA GLU A 43 -21.56 -4.04 -50.13
C GLU A 43 -21.17 -3.97 -48.68
N ILE A 44 -22.15 -3.96 -47.79
CA ILE A 44 -21.96 -4.02 -46.34
C ILE A 44 -21.60 -5.47 -45.97
N LYS A 45 -20.30 -5.75 -45.84
CA LYS A 45 -19.87 -6.91 -45.08
C LYS A 45 -20.20 -6.62 -43.64
N THR A 46 -21.14 -7.36 -43.07
CA THR A 46 -21.48 -7.34 -41.66
C THR A 46 -20.24 -7.67 -40.85
N HIS A 47 -19.58 -6.65 -40.33
CA HIS A 47 -18.57 -6.81 -39.30
C HIS A 47 -19.27 -7.24 -38.03
N GLN A 48 -18.92 -8.43 -37.55
CA GLN A 48 -19.26 -8.86 -36.18
C GLN A 48 -18.81 -7.78 -35.21
N PRO A 49 -19.60 -7.46 -34.16
CA PRO A 49 -19.21 -6.44 -33.21
C PRO A 49 -17.90 -6.88 -32.52
N ASN A 50 -16.88 -6.06 -32.71
CA ASN A 50 -15.58 -6.22 -32.09
C ASN A 50 -15.74 -6.53 -30.59
N ALA A 51 -15.07 -7.58 -30.15
CA ALA A 51 -14.96 -7.92 -28.75
C ALA A 51 -14.70 -6.63 -27.94
N ARG A 52 -15.59 -6.35 -26.99
CA ARG A 52 -15.40 -5.27 -26.03
C ARG A 52 -14.02 -5.45 -25.43
N VAL A 53 -13.13 -4.53 -25.69
CA VAL A 53 -11.89 -4.39 -24.92
C VAL A 53 -12.34 -4.07 -23.50
N VAL A 54 -12.48 -5.12 -22.67
CA VAL A 54 -12.67 -4.95 -21.24
C VAL A 54 -11.39 -4.27 -20.77
N SER A 55 -11.47 -2.99 -20.48
CA SER A 55 -10.40 -2.24 -19.85
C SER A 55 -10.02 -3.00 -18.56
N GLN A 56 -8.92 -3.72 -18.59
CA GLN A 56 -8.43 -4.41 -17.41
C GLN A 56 -8.01 -3.32 -16.43
N ILE A 57 -8.73 -3.25 -15.31
CA ILE A 57 -8.36 -2.36 -14.20
C ILE A 57 -6.96 -2.80 -13.76
N GLN A 58 -5.97 -1.93 -13.95
CA GLN A 58 -4.62 -2.20 -13.45
C GLN A 58 -4.63 -1.99 -11.93
N PRO A 59 -4.33 -3.03 -11.14
CA PRO A 59 -4.34 -2.91 -9.70
C PRO A 59 -3.23 -1.98 -9.21
N ILE A 60 -3.52 -1.15 -8.21
CA ILE A 60 -2.54 -0.35 -7.51
C ILE A 60 -1.72 -1.25 -6.58
N ARG A 61 -0.40 -1.19 -6.70
CA ARG A 61 0.56 -2.00 -5.94
C ARG A 61 1.27 -1.16 -4.89
N VAL A 62 1.09 -1.53 -3.63
CA VAL A 62 1.71 -0.87 -2.48
C VAL A 62 2.83 -1.75 -1.94
N LEU A 63 4.07 -1.29 -2.06
CA LEU A 63 5.25 -1.96 -1.53
C LEU A 63 5.46 -1.55 -0.07
N VAL A 64 5.46 -2.49 0.85
CA VAL A 64 5.82 -2.26 2.25
C VAL A 64 7.23 -2.82 2.49
N ALA A 65 8.22 -1.94 2.62
CA ALA A 65 9.63 -2.35 2.64
C ALA A 65 10.46 -1.57 3.66
N ASN A 66 11.41 -2.26 4.28
CA ASN A 66 12.53 -1.71 5.04
C ASN A 66 13.58 -2.82 5.19
N ALA A 67 14.86 -2.46 5.12
CA ALA A 67 15.96 -3.42 5.32
C ALA A 67 15.98 -4.00 6.75
N LYS A 68 15.51 -3.24 7.75
CA LYS A 68 15.51 -3.67 9.15
C LYS A 68 14.40 -4.71 9.44
N GLY A 69 14.78 -5.80 10.12
CA GLY A 69 13.84 -6.76 10.70
C GLY A 69 13.08 -6.17 11.90
N GLY A 70 11.83 -6.62 12.11
CA GLY A 70 11.03 -6.24 13.27
C GLY A 70 10.43 -4.82 13.25
N CYS A 71 10.63 -4.03 12.18
CA CYS A 71 10.07 -2.68 12.07
C CYS A 71 8.54 -2.64 11.83
N GLY A 72 7.90 -3.80 11.62
CA GLY A 72 6.44 -3.93 11.46
C GLY A 72 5.96 -3.90 10.02
N LYS A 73 6.75 -4.39 9.06
CA LYS A 73 6.34 -4.51 7.65
C LYS A 73 5.05 -5.31 7.49
N THR A 74 5.03 -6.54 7.99
CA THR A 74 3.85 -7.41 7.93
C THR A 74 2.65 -6.80 8.64
N THR A 75 2.84 -6.21 9.84
CA THR A 75 1.77 -5.51 10.56
C THR A 75 1.19 -4.38 9.70
N MET A 76 2.05 -3.61 9.03
CA MET A 76 1.61 -2.53 8.13
C MET A 76 0.88 -3.10 6.91
N ALA A 77 1.44 -4.11 6.25
CA ALA A 77 0.88 -4.74 5.07
C ALA A 77 -0.53 -5.31 5.34
N THR A 78 -0.69 -6.04 6.45
CA THR A 78 -1.98 -6.65 6.85
C THR A 78 -3.03 -5.61 7.22
N ASN A 79 -2.64 -4.52 7.91
CA ASN A 79 -3.56 -3.43 8.24
C ASN A 79 -3.99 -2.65 7.00
N ILE A 80 -3.08 -2.32 6.07
CA ILE A 80 -3.42 -1.67 4.80
C ILE A 80 -4.37 -2.56 3.98
N ALA A 81 -4.09 -3.86 3.90
CA ALA A 81 -4.94 -4.80 3.17
C ALA A 81 -6.33 -4.92 3.81
N SER A 82 -6.40 -5.02 5.13
CA SER A 82 -7.68 -5.04 5.86
C SER A 82 -8.49 -3.78 5.60
N TYR A 83 -7.86 -2.61 5.66
CA TYR A 83 -8.52 -1.34 5.38
C TYR A 83 -9.13 -1.31 3.98
N PHE A 84 -8.38 -1.63 2.94
CA PHE A 84 -8.91 -1.63 1.57
C PHE A 84 -10.02 -2.66 1.38
N ALA A 85 -9.89 -3.84 1.98
CA ALA A 85 -10.93 -4.87 1.91
C ALA A 85 -12.23 -4.40 2.58
N THR A 86 -12.16 -3.72 3.73
CA THR A 86 -13.33 -3.16 4.41
C THR A 86 -13.99 -2.02 3.63
N GLN A 87 -13.25 -1.32 2.77
CA GLN A 87 -13.79 -0.34 1.84
C GLN A 87 -14.43 -0.97 0.57
N GLY A 88 -14.51 -2.30 0.50
CA GLY A 88 -15.08 -3.02 -0.65
C GLY A 88 -14.13 -3.16 -1.84
N GLU A 89 -12.84 -2.82 -1.68
CA GLU A 89 -11.83 -2.98 -2.73
C GLU A 89 -11.38 -4.44 -2.86
N GLY A 90 -11.28 -4.94 -4.09
CA GLY A 90 -10.71 -6.25 -4.36
C GLY A 90 -9.23 -6.27 -3.96
N THR A 91 -8.90 -6.88 -2.82
CA THR A 91 -7.59 -6.77 -2.19
C THR A 91 -6.82 -8.08 -2.19
N ALA A 92 -5.53 -8.02 -2.49
CA ALA A 92 -4.60 -9.13 -2.38
C ALA A 92 -3.34 -8.74 -1.57
N ILE A 93 -2.78 -9.71 -0.84
CA ILE A 93 -1.43 -9.62 -0.26
C ILE A 93 -0.54 -10.61 -1.01
N VAL A 94 0.63 -10.14 -1.44
CA VAL A 94 1.70 -10.99 -1.97
C VAL A 94 2.83 -11.00 -0.94
N ASP A 95 3.04 -12.15 -0.35
CA ASP A 95 4.04 -12.37 0.70
C ASP A 95 5.36 -12.85 0.07
N TYR A 96 6.38 -12.03 0.13
CA TYR A 96 7.74 -12.32 -0.32
C TYR A 96 8.65 -12.76 0.84
N ASP A 97 8.16 -12.76 2.09
CA ASP A 97 8.95 -13.24 3.22
C ASP A 97 8.84 -14.78 3.31
N PRO A 98 9.97 -15.51 3.34
CA PRO A 98 9.96 -16.95 3.56
C PRO A 98 9.26 -17.40 4.86
N GLN A 99 9.17 -16.52 5.85
CA GLN A 99 8.44 -16.79 7.10
C GLN A 99 6.93 -16.94 6.87
N GLY A 100 6.37 -16.27 5.85
CA GLY A 100 4.96 -16.41 5.49
C GLY A 100 3.98 -15.75 6.48
N SER A 101 4.43 -14.80 7.29
CA SER A 101 3.64 -14.24 8.38
C SER A 101 2.35 -13.56 7.95
N SER A 102 2.29 -12.95 6.76
CA SER A 102 1.05 -12.37 6.25
C SER A 102 0.07 -13.44 5.72
N ILE A 103 0.58 -14.58 5.26
CA ILE A 103 -0.26 -15.73 4.89
C ILE A 103 -0.84 -16.41 6.14
N ASP A 104 -0.04 -16.57 7.20
CA ASP A 104 -0.52 -17.13 8.48
C ASP A 104 -1.59 -16.22 9.10
N TRP A 105 -1.40 -14.89 9.02
CA TRP A 105 -2.42 -13.92 9.43
C TRP A 105 -3.73 -14.09 8.64
N LEU A 106 -3.66 -14.32 7.32
CA LEU A 106 -4.85 -14.60 6.50
C LEU A 106 -5.52 -15.92 6.88
N ALA A 107 -4.75 -16.95 7.26
CA ALA A 107 -5.29 -18.22 7.70
C ALA A 107 -6.09 -18.12 9.01
N ALA A 108 -5.72 -17.17 9.88
CA ALA A 108 -6.43 -16.88 11.13
C ALA A 108 -7.67 -15.99 10.94
N ARG A 109 -7.87 -15.41 9.73
CA ARG A 109 -8.94 -14.47 9.46
C ARG A 109 -10.29 -15.18 9.34
N ASP A 110 -11.32 -14.63 10.03
CA ASP A 110 -12.69 -15.13 9.94
C ASP A 110 -13.20 -15.05 8.47
N PRO A 111 -13.75 -16.15 7.92
CA PRO A 111 -14.31 -16.18 6.56
C PRO A 111 -15.47 -15.20 6.31
N HIS A 112 -16.16 -14.76 7.35
CA HIS A 112 -17.24 -13.77 7.25
C HIS A 112 -16.77 -12.34 7.05
N LEU A 113 -15.49 -12.07 7.27
CA LEU A 113 -14.90 -10.75 7.02
C LEU A 113 -14.66 -10.51 5.54
N ALA A 114 -14.48 -9.23 5.19
CA ALA A 114 -14.13 -8.85 3.82
C ALA A 114 -12.92 -9.65 3.32
N LYS A 115 -13.08 -10.29 2.14
CA LYS A 115 -12.12 -11.24 1.58
C LYS A 115 -10.82 -10.54 1.17
N ILE A 116 -9.71 -11.13 1.55
CA ILE A 116 -8.37 -10.75 1.09
C ILE A 116 -7.72 -12.00 0.48
N ILE A 117 -7.11 -11.85 -0.69
CA ILE A 117 -6.44 -12.95 -1.39
C ILE A 117 -4.98 -12.99 -0.95
N GLY A 118 -4.52 -14.14 -0.47
CA GLY A 118 -3.13 -14.38 -0.09
C GLY A 118 -2.36 -15.12 -1.19
N ILE A 119 -1.17 -14.64 -1.53
CA ILE A 119 -0.25 -15.27 -2.47
C ILE A 119 1.12 -15.34 -1.83
N SER A 120 1.64 -16.56 -1.63
CA SER A 120 3.02 -16.75 -1.19
C SER A 120 3.96 -16.77 -2.40
N ALA A 121 4.83 -15.79 -2.51
CA ALA A 121 5.81 -15.70 -3.58
C ALA A 121 7.00 -16.67 -3.38
N CYS A 122 7.19 -17.19 -2.16
CA CYS A 122 8.30 -18.09 -1.81
C CYS A 122 7.94 -19.57 -1.96
N LYS A 123 6.70 -19.98 -1.65
CA LYS A 123 6.29 -21.41 -1.65
C LYS A 123 6.13 -22.03 -3.03
N ASN A 124 6.05 -21.22 -4.09
CA ASN A 124 5.76 -21.68 -5.45
C ASN A 124 7.01 -22.05 -6.28
N GLN A 125 8.19 -22.16 -5.66
CA GLN A 125 9.44 -22.46 -6.41
C GLN A 125 9.54 -23.92 -6.91
N ASN A 126 8.67 -24.82 -6.46
CA ASN A 126 8.71 -26.26 -6.80
C ASN A 126 7.68 -26.70 -7.85
N SER A 127 6.87 -25.82 -8.41
CA SER A 127 5.96 -26.16 -9.48
C SER A 127 6.57 -25.78 -10.84
N ASN A 128 6.39 -26.62 -11.87
CA ASN A 128 6.74 -26.33 -13.27
C ASN A 128 6.03 -25.11 -13.87
N SER A 129 5.45 -24.29 -13.02
CA SER A 129 4.72 -23.06 -13.31
C SER A 129 5.69 -21.89 -13.33
N THR A 130 5.64 -21.08 -14.37
CA THR A 130 6.44 -19.85 -14.44
C THR A 130 6.06 -18.90 -13.30
N ARG A 131 7.04 -18.15 -12.76
CA ARG A 131 6.84 -17.18 -11.68
C ARG A 131 5.66 -16.20 -11.94
N SER A 132 5.48 -15.80 -13.20
CA SER A 132 4.37 -14.95 -13.65
C SER A 132 3.01 -15.61 -13.51
N TYR A 133 2.91 -16.94 -13.60
CA TYR A 133 1.64 -17.65 -13.43
C TYR A 133 1.26 -17.76 -11.95
N SER A 134 2.23 -18.02 -11.09
CA SER A 134 2.03 -18.20 -9.65
C SER A 134 1.57 -16.91 -8.92
N LEU A 135 1.86 -15.73 -9.49
CA LEU A 135 1.52 -14.43 -8.93
C LEU A 135 0.24 -13.83 -9.55
N ARG A 136 -0.57 -14.64 -10.25
CA ARG A 136 -1.81 -14.14 -10.83
C ARG A 136 -2.85 -13.86 -9.75
N VAL A 137 -3.37 -12.64 -9.77
CA VAL A 137 -4.53 -12.23 -8.98
C VAL A 137 -5.79 -12.25 -9.84
N PRO A 138 -6.99 -12.45 -9.28
CA PRO A 138 -8.25 -12.29 -10.01
C PRO A 138 -8.38 -10.91 -10.66
N SER A 139 -9.10 -10.85 -11.78
CA SER A 139 -9.35 -9.61 -12.53
C SER A 139 -10.12 -8.55 -11.72
N THR A 140 -10.78 -8.95 -10.64
CA THR A 140 -11.47 -8.06 -9.70
C THR A 140 -10.55 -7.40 -8.69
N THR A 141 -9.25 -7.74 -8.67
CA THR A 141 -8.28 -7.17 -7.72
C THR A 141 -7.94 -5.75 -8.14
N THR A 142 -8.14 -4.80 -7.25
CA THR A 142 -7.83 -3.37 -7.45
C THR A 142 -6.66 -2.89 -6.59
N ARG A 143 -6.33 -3.64 -5.51
CA ARG A 143 -5.25 -3.33 -4.57
C ARG A 143 -4.38 -4.56 -4.32
N ILE A 144 -3.09 -4.40 -4.48
CA ILE A 144 -2.10 -5.44 -4.18
C ILE A 144 -1.10 -4.89 -3.17
N ILE A 145 -0.99 -5.53 -2.02
CA ILE A 145 -0.03 -5.18 -0.98
C ILE A 145 1.14 -6.17 -1.06
N LEU A 146 2.36 -5.65 -1.22
CA LEU A 146 3.58 -6.44 -1.31
C LEU A 146 4.26 -6.41 0.06
N ASP A 147 4.20 -7.53 0.80
CA ASP A 147 4.93 -7.70 2.06
C ASP A 147 6.31 -8.27 1.80
N THR A 148 7.37 -7.60 2.27
CA THR A 148 8.74 -7.92 1.93
C THR A 148 9.53 -8.48 3.11
N PRO A 149 10.53 -9.35 2.85
CA PRO A 149 11.43 -9.83 3.87
C PRO A 149 12.31 -8.70 4.46
N ALA A 150 12.96 -8.98 5.57
CA ALA A 150 14.06 -8.16 6.05
C ALA A 150 15.29 -8.31 5.12
N GLY A 151 16.15 -7.29 5.11
CA GLY A 151 17.40 -7.34 4.32
C GLY A 151 17.20 -7.18 2.81
N LEU A 152 16.05 -6.69 2.36
CA LEU A 152 15.80 -6.42 0.95
C LEU A 152 16.74 -5.32 0.45
N THR A 153 17.62 -5.65 -0.49
CA THR A 153 18.64 -4.74 -1.06
C THR A 153 18.93 -5.05 -2.54
N GLY A 154 19.69 -4.22 -3.21
CA GLY A 154 20.25 -4.45 -4.53
C GLY A 154 19.21 -4.69 -5.64
N HIS A 155 19.43 -5.72 -6.47
CA HIS A 155 18.54 -6.02 -7.60
C HIS A 155 17.13 -6.37 -7.17
N THR A 156 16.96 -7.17 -6.12
CA THR A 156 15.63 -7.55 -5.61
C THR A 156 14.83 -6.34 -5.16
N LEU A 157 15.46 -5.40 -4.45
CA LEU A 157 14.83 -4.13 -4.10
C LEU A 157 14.42 -3.34 -5.34
N SER A 158 15.31 -3.26 -6.34
CA SER A 158 15.05 -2.55 -7.60
C SER A 158 13.86 -3.13 -8.36
N ASP A 159 13.73 -4.44 -8.43
CA ASP A 159 12.62 -5.15 -9.08
C ASP A 159 11.30 -4.90 -8.32
N MET A 160 11.33 -4.94 -6.98
CA MET A 160 10.16 -4.62 -6.16
C MET A 160 9.70 -3.18 -6.35
N ILE A 161 10.62 -2.23 -6.38
CA ILE A 161 10.32 -0.82 -6.68
C ILE A 161 9.72 -0.70 -8.08
N GLN A 162 10.28 -1.36 -9.08
CA GLN A 162 9.78 -1.31 -10.45
C GLN A 162 8.34 -1.82 -10.56
N SER A 163 8.01 -2.87 -9.83
CA SER A 163 6.70 -3.52 -9.84
C SER A 163 5.65 -2.86 -8.96
N SER A 164 5.99 -1.81 -8.22
CA SER A 164 5.09 -1.10 -7.30
C SER A 164 4.67 0.27 -7.82
N ASP A 165 3.57 0.83 -7.30
CA ASP A 165 3.07 2.17 -7.58
C ASP A 165 3.33 3.13 -6.40
N PHE A 166 3.33 2.59 -5.18
CA PHE A 166 3.59 3.32 -3.93
C PHE A 166 4.57 2.54 -3.05
N ILE A 167 5.37 3.26 -2.28
CA ILE A 167 6.32 2.67 -1.33
C ILE A 167 6.01 3.17 0.07
N VAL A 168 5.79 2.25 1.01
CA VAL A 168 5.56 2.54 2.43
C VAL A 168 6.75 2.00 3.23
N ILE A 169 7.37 2.85 4.02
CA ILE A 169 8.56 2.52 4.82
C ILE A 169 8.23 2.67 6.30
N PRO A 170 7.96 1.58 7.03
CA PRO A 170 7.77 1.62 8.47
C PRO A 170 9.10 1.83 9.19
N VAL A 171 9.15 2.77 10.15
CA VAL A 171 10.34 3.08 10.95
C VAL A 171 9.99 3.10 12.43
N ILE A 172 10.78 2.42 13.27
CA ILE A 172 10.61 2.46 14.73
C ILE A 172 11.41 3.63 15.31
N PRO A 173 10.89 4.35 16.32
CA PRO A 173 11.62 5.42 16.99
C PRO A 173 12.73 4.85 17.90
N SER A 174 13.82 4.40 17.29
CA SER A 174 15.08 4.03 17.95
C SER A 174 16.26 4.60 17.16
N ALA A 175 17.38 4.87 17.84
CA ALA A 175 18.55 5.42 17.16
C ALA A 175 19.13 4.48 16.10
N ILE A 176 19.05 3.16 16.32
CA ILE A 176 19.52 2.14 15.39
C ILE A 176 18.58 2.04 14.18
N ASP A 177 17.27 2.05 14.41
CA ASP A 177 16.27 1.92 13.34
C ASP A 177 16.24 3.17 12.46
N ILE A 178 16.39 4.38 13.03
CA ILE A 178 16.51 5.63 12.28
C ILE A 178 17.73 5.59 11.36
N ARG A 179 18.89 5.13 11.83
CA ARG A 179 20.10 4.99 10.98
C ARG A 179 19.88 3.97 9.87
N ALA A 180 19.30 2.81 10.19
CA ALA A 180 19.00 1.77 9.20
C ALA A 180 18.02 2.27 8.14
N ALA A 181 16.96 2.98 8.56
CA ALA A 181 15.98 3.59 7.66
C ALA A 181 16.62 4.64 6.75
N THR A 182 17.57 5.46 7.28
CA THR A 182 18.33 6.43 6.48
C THR A 182 19.07 5.73 5.34
N GLY A 183 19.79 4.66 5.65
CA GLY A 183 20.52 3.86 4.65
C GLY A 183 19.58 3.26 3.61
N PHE A 184 18.47 2.66 4.05
CA PHE A 184 17.48 2.07 3.17
C PHE A 184 16.79 3.10 2.26
N ILE A 185 16.35 4.23 2.80
CA ILE A 185 15.74 5.31 2.01
C ILE A 185 16.73 5.82 0.95
N ARG A 186 17.99 6.01 1.33
CA ARG A 186 19.04 6.40 0.39
C ARG A 186 19.19 5.37 -0.74
N GLU A 187 19.20 4.07 -0.43
CA GLU A 187 19.28 3.01 -1.41
C GLU A 187 18.06 3.03 -2.36
N VAL A 188 16.84 3.20 -1.83
CA VAL A 188 15.62 3.37 -2.64
C VAL A 188 15.76 4.55 -3.61
N LEU A 189 16.12 5.74 -3.11
CA LEU A 189 16.23 6.97 -3.91
C LEU A 189 17.32 6.89 -4.99
N LEU A 190 18.40 6.14 -4.73
CA LEU A 190 19.52 5.94 -5.67
C LEU A 190 19.30 4.76 -6.62
N SER A 191 18.32 3.90 -6.36
CA SER A 191 18.03 2.76 -7.22
C SER A 191 17.67 3.21 -8.64
N ARG A 192 18.09 2.43 -9.64
CA ARG A 192 17.80 2.73 -11.05
C ARG A 192 16.30 2.79 -11.30
N SER A 193 15.56 1.85 -10.74
CA SER A 193 14.10 1.75 -10.91
C SER A 193 13.36 2.97 -10.39
N PHE A 194 13.78 3.52 -9.23
CA PHE A 194 13.19 4.74 -8.68
C PHE A 194 13.57 5.98 -9.50
N ARG A 195 14.83 6.07 -9.94
CA ARG A 195 15.29 7.21 -10.75
C ARG A 195 14.65 7.27 -12.14
N SER A 196 14.35 6.11 -12.72
CA SER A 196 13.67 6.02 -14.03
C SER A 196 12.18 6.36 -13.94
N ASN A 197 11.53 5.99 -12.85
CA ASN A 197 10.11 6.24 -12.61
C ASN A 197 9.89 6.55 -11.12
N LYS A 198 9.90 7.85 -10.79
CA LYS A 198 9.67 8.32 -9.42
C LYS A 198 8.28 7.92 -8.94
N LYS A 199 8.23 7.33 -7.76
CA LYS A 199 7.01 6.86 -7.11
C LYS A 199 6.80 7.57 -5.80
N PRO A 200 5.56 7.78 -5.36
CA PRO A 200 5.28 8.29 -4.03
C PRO A 200 5.88 7.37 -2.97
N ILE A 201 6.64 7.96 -2.06
CA ILE A 201 7.19 7.29 -0.87
C ILE A 201 6.51 7.89 0.35
N ALA A 202 6.03 7.02 1.23
CA ALA A 202 5.48 7.39 2.53
C ALA A 202 6.33 6.76 3.63
N VAL A 203 6.78 7.55 4.58
CA VAL A 203 7.40 7.03 5.80
C VAL A 203 6.37 7.06 6.93
N VAL A 204 6.28 5.95 7.64
CA VAL A 204 5.34 5.76 8.74
C VAL A 204 6.10 5.40 10.01
N ALA A 205 5.95 6.21 11.07
CA ALA A 205 6.50 5.88 12.36
C ALA A 205 5.66 4.77 13.02
N ASN A 206 6.29 3.66 13.38
CA ASN A 206 5.64 2.53 14.02
C ASN A 206 6.06 2.38 15.48
N ARG A 207 5.20 1.82 16.33
CA ARG A 207 5.39 1.64 17.77
C ARG A 207 5.80 2.93 18.49
N VAL A 208 5.05 3.99 18.22
CA VAL A 208 5.33 5.32 18.74
C VAL A 208 4.79 5.49 20.15
N LYS A 209 5.66 6.04 21.03
CA LYS A 209 5.27 6.67 22.30
C LYS A 209 5.49 8.18 22.13
N LYS A 210 4.43 8.95 21.87
CA LYS A 210 4.52 10.36 21.44
C LYS A 210 5.35 11.26 22.35
N ASN A 211 5.31 11.06 23.65
CA ASN A 211 5.98 11.93 24.64
C ASN A 211 7.43 11.50 24.95
N THR A 212 8.16 11.01 23.94
CA THR A 212 9.54 10.55 24.12
C THR A 212 10.53 11.38 23.30
N LEU A 213 11.72 11.63 23.85
CA LEU A 213 12.80 12.33 23.13
C LEU A 213 13.19 11.61 21.83
N ILE A 214 13.10 10.29 21.79
CA ILE A 214 13.45 9.51 20.60
C ILE A 214 12.42 9.71 19.50
N TYR A 215 11.14 9.88 19.85
CA TYR A 215 10.11 10.22 18.86
C TYR A 215 10.35 11.58 18.25
N GLN A 216 10.70 12.60 19.05
CA GLN A 216 11.05 13.92 18.55
C GLN A 216 12.29 13.90 17.64
N LYS A 217 13.27 13.01 17.91
CA LYS A 217 14.42 12.80 17.01
C LYS A 217 13.98 12.19 15.68
N LEU A 218 13.10 11.19 15.72
CA LEU A 218 12.55 10.58 14.51
C LEU A 218 11.76 11.61 13.68
N GLU A 219 10.89 12.39 14.31
CA GLU A 219 10.10 13.42 13.64
C GLU A 219 10.98 14.48 12.95
N ARG A 220 12.00 14.98 13.65
CA ARG A 220 12.99 15.90 13.06
C ARG A 220 13.73 15.27 11.88
N PHE A 221 14.12 14.01 11.99
CA PHE A 221 14.76 13.26 10.91
C PHE A 221 13.83 13.13 9.71
N LEU A 222 12.59 12.72 9.91
CA LEU A 222 11.61 12.55 8.83
C LEU A 222 11.32 13.86 8.12
N ASN A 223 11.17 14.95 8.86
CA ASN A 223 10.98 16.29 8.31
C ASN A 223 12.18 16.77 7.47
N SER A 224 13.39 16.29 7.77
CA SER A 224 14.60 16.64 6.99
C SER A 224 14.72 15.93 5.65
N LEU A 225 13.94 14.85 5.42
CA LEU A 225 14.06 14.04 4.21
C LEU A 225 13.29 14.58 3.00
N ASN A 226 12.46 15.60 3.15
CA ASN A 226 11.50 16.06 2.14
C ASN A 226 10.60 14.91 1.59
N ILE A 227 10.40 13.87 2.41
CA ILE A 227 9.53 12.74 2.13
C ILE A 227 8.30 12.89 3.03
N PRO A 228 7.08 12.71 2.52
CA PRO A 228 5.89 12.82 3.34
C PRO A 228 5.93 11.86 4.55
N PHE A 229 5.92 12.43 5.75
CA PHE A 229 5.60 11.72 6.97
C PHE A 229 4.09 11.74 7.13
N ILE A 230 3.45 10.58 6.86
CA ILE A 230 1.98 10.55 6.75
C ILE A 230 1.33 10.38 8.11
N THR A 231 1.84 9.46 8.93
CA THR A 231 1.20 9.11 10.21
C THR A 231 2.13 8.34 11.14
N SER A 232 1.68 8.17 12.37
CA SER A 232 2.35 7.35 13.38
C SER A 232 1.40 6.32 13.99
N PHE A 233 1.84 5.07 14.05
CA PHE A 233 1.14 4.00 14.78
C PHE A 233 1.65 3.91 16.21
N ARG A 234 0.71 3.92 17.16
CA ARG A 234 1.04 3.81 18.60
C ARG A 234 1.58 2.44 18.94
N ASP A 235 2.44 2.37 19.95
CA ASP A 235 2.84 1.12 20.58
C ASP A 235 1.67 0.62 21.44
N THR A 236 0.94 -0.39 20.96
CA THR A 236 -0.24 -0.93 21.64
C THR A 236 -0.39 -2.43 21.39
N GLN A 237 -0.86 -3.14 22.40
CA GLN A 237 -1.17 -4.57 22.33
C GLN A 237 -2.34 -4.88 21.38
N ASN A 238 -3.10 -3.88 20.98
CA ASN A 238 -4.23 -4.08 20.07
C ASN A 238 -3.77 -4.65 18.72
N TYR A 239 -2.58 -4.26 18.22
CA TYR A 239 -2.02 -4.85 16.99
C TYR A 239 -1.70 -6.34 17.15
N VAL A 240 -1.20 -6.75 18.32
CA VAL A 240 -0.92 -8.16 18.61
C VAL A 240 -2.22 -8.95 18.64
N ARG A 241 -3.19 -8.51 19.44
CA ARG A 241 -4.50 -9.17 19.57
C ARG A 241 -5.25 -9.23 18.23
N ALA A 242 -5.27 -8.14 17.47
CA ALA A 242 -5.89 -8.12 16.15
C ALA A 242 -5.19 -9.12 15.20
N SER A 243 -3.85 -9.17 15.23
CA SER A 243 -3.08 -10.08 14.38
C SER A 243 -3.35 -11.56 14.66
N GLU A 244 -3.55 -11.94 15.93
CA GLU A 244 -3.88 -13.31 16.33
C GLU A 244 -5.20 -13.82 15.72
N HIS A 245 -6.11 -12.92 15.36
CA HIS A 245 -7.42 -13.22 14.80
C HIS A 245 -7.56 -12.81 13.32
N GLY A 246 -6.47 -12.53 12.63
CA GLY A 246 -6.51 -12.08 11.23
C GLY A 246 -7.24 -10.76 11.01
N LEU A 247 -7.28 -9.89 12.04
CA LEU A 247 -7.94 -8.59 12.01
C LEU A 247 -6.94 -7.47 11.72
N GLY A 248 -7.40 -6.41 11.05
CA GLY A 248 -6.74 -5.11 11.03
C GLY A 248 -7.40 -4.16 12.03
N LEU A 249 -6.67 -3.11 12.42
CA LEU A 249 -7.19 -2.00 13.22
C LEU A 249 -7.62 -0.88 12.27
N SER A 250 -8.80 -1.00 11.69
CA SER A 250 -9.43 0.00 10.83
C SER A 250 -10.76 0.42 11.42
#